data_bd2a0e86168fb578751415d4c37423d8
#
_entry.id   bd2a0e86168fb578751415d4c37423d8
#
_cell.length_a   1.000
_cell.length_b   1.000
_cell.length_c   1.000
_cell.angle_alpha   90.00
_cell.angle_beta   90.00
_cell.angle_gamma   90.00
#
_symmetry.space_group_name_H-M   'P 1'
#
loop_
_entity.id
_entity.type
_entity.pdbx_description
1 polymer ?
#
loop_
_entity_poly.entity_id
_entity_poly.type
_entity_poly.pdbx_seq_one_letter_code
_entity_poly.pdbx_strand_id
1 'polypeptide(L)'
;PALASQGVKGSVTNALAAAFVGSLGGGKSFSNNMIVYYSVLFGAQALIVDPKAERGQWKETLPEIAHEINIVNLTSEEQNRGLLDPYVIMENPKDSESLAIDILTFLTGISSRDGEKFPVLRKAIRAVTNSEERGLFKVIEELRAEGTTISTSIADHIESFTDYDFAHLLFSDGDVTQSISLEKQLNIIQVADLVLPDKETSFEEYTTM
;
A
#
# COMPACT_ATOMS: atom_id res chain seq x y z
N PRO A 1 -6.07 29.82 -6.09
CA PRO A 1 -5.62 30.77 -5.08
C PRO A 1 -5.12 30.08 -3.80
N ALA A 2 -5.98 29.45 -2.98
CA ALA A 2 -5.52 28.81 -1.74
C ALA A 2 -4.58 27.60 -1.96
N LEU A 3 -4.77 26.87 -3.03
CA LEU A 3 -3.94 25.70 -3.40
C LEU A 3 -2.51 26.07 -3.84
N ALA A 4 -2.28 27.33 -4.24
CA ALA A 4 -0.99 27.80 -4.70
C ALA A 4 -0.22 28.60 -3.63
N SER A 5 -0.68 28.62 -2.38
CA SER A 5 -0.10 29.45 -1.34
C SER A 5 1.13 28.88 -0.64
N GLN A 6 1.50 27.65 -0.94
CA GLN A 6 2.72 27.05 -0.39
C GLN A 6 3.96 27.82 -0.89
N GLY A 7 4.77 28.29 0.04
CA GLY A 7 5.96 29.11 -0.28
C GLY A 7 5.70 30.59 -0.54
N VAL A 8 4.44 31.06 -0.51
CA VAL A 8 4.11 32.47 -0.60
C VAL A 8 4.35 33.15 0.76
N LYS A 9 4.98 34.34 0.77
CA LYS A 9 5.25 35.06 1.99
C LYS A 9 3.93 35.36 2.74
N GLY A 10 3.83 34.85 3.98
CA GLY A 10 2.62 34.92 4.80
C GLY A 10 1.78 33.63 4.81
N SER A 11 2.16 32.58 4.08
CA SER A 11 1.53 31.27 4.20
C SER A 11 1.83 30.64 5.56
N VAL A 12 0.78 30.16 6.23
CA VAL A 12 0.86 29.59 7.59
C VAL A 12 0.97 28.05 7.55
N THR A 13 0.87 27.42 6.39
CA THR A 13 0.86 25.96 6.25
C THR A 13 1.97 25.47 5.32
N ASN A 14 2.64 24.41 5.75
CA ASN A 14 3.66 23.70 4.96
C ASN A 14 3.07 22.57 4.12
N ALA A 15 1.79 22.26 4.28
CA ALA A 15 1.08 21.23 3.54
C ALA A 15 -0.23 21.78 2.99
N LEU A 16 -0.55 21.40 1.74
CA LEU A 16 -1.82 21.76 1.10
C LEU A 16 -2.75 20.56 1.17
N ALA A 17 -3.93 20.76 1.75
CA ALA A 17 -5.01 19.80 1.73
C ALA A 17 -6.29 20.49 1.26
N ALA A 18 -7.06 19.81 0.41
CA ALA A 18 -8.35 20.28 -0.06
C ALA A 18 -9.39 19.17 0.08
N ALA A 19 -10.57 19.51 0.58
CA ALA A 19 -11.71 18.63 0.66
C ALA A 19 -12.85 19.13 -0.21
N PHE A 20 -13.42 18.24 -1.04
CA PHE A 20 -14.58 18.52 -1.86
C PHE A 20 -15.83 17.99 -1.16
N VAL A 21 -16.67 18.89 -0.65
CA VAL A 21 -17.87 18.57 0.09
C VAL A 21 -19.09 19.03 -0.69
N GLY A 22 -20.14 18.22 -0.69
CA GLY A 22 -21.40 18.55 -1.38
C GLY A 22 -22.35 17.36 -1.42
N SER A 23 -23.58 17.60 -1.83
CA SER A 23 -24.60 16.57 -2.02
C SER A 23 -24.23 15.55 -3.11
N LEU A 24 -24.94 14.43 -3.16
CA LEU A 24 -24.82 13.48 -4.26
C LEU A 24 -25.17 14.19 -5.59
N GLY A 25 -24.38 13.96 -6.64
CA GLY A 25 -24.54 14.65 -7.93
C GLY A 25 -23.99 16.08 -7.97
N GLY A 26 -23.47 16.64 -6.87
CA GLY A 26 -22.95 18.01 -6.78
C GLY A 26 -21.61 18.28 -7.47
N GLY A 27 -21.12 17.40 -8.33
CA GLY A 27 -19.91 17.60 -9.14
C GLY A 27 -18.58 17.47 -8.40
N LYS A 28 -18.54 16.89 -7.20
CA LYS A 28 -17.30 16.71 -6.41
C LYS A 28 -16.22 15.96 -7.19
N SER A 29 -16.57 14.76 -7.70
CA SER A 29 -15.65 13.93 -8.48
C SER A 29 -15.23 14.64 -9.78
N PHE A 30 -16.14 15.32 -10.45
CA PHE A 30 -15.84 16.10 -11.65
C PHE A 30 -14.81 17.20 -11.35
N SER A 31 -15.02 17.99 -10.32
CA SER A 31 -14.10 19.08 -9.93
C SER A 31 -12.71 18.54 -9.57
N ASN A 32 -12.67 17.43 -8.83
CA ASN A 32 -11.41 16.79 -8.48
C ASN A 32 -10.69 16.26 -9.74
N ASN A 33 -11.42 15.57 -10.63
CA ASN A 33 -10.87 15.06 -11.87
C ASN A 33 -10.32 16.17 -12.78
N MET A 34 -11.02 17.29 -12.86
CA MET A 34 -10.56 18.47 -13.63
C MET A 34 -9.26 19.05 -13.06
N ILE A 35 -9.13 19.14 -11.73
CA ILE A 35 -7.89 19.61 -11.09
C ILE A 35 -6.74 18.66 -11.40
N VAL A 36 -6.95 17.35 -11.29
CA VAL A 36 -5.92 16.36 -11.61
C VAL A 36 -5.52 16.47 -13.09
N TYR A 37 -6.49 16.48 -14.00
CA TYR A 37 -6.26 16.58 -15.44
C TYR A 37 -5.40 17.78 -15.81
N TYR A 38 -5.80 18.99 -15.36
CA TYR A 38 -5.01 20.20 -15.63
C TYR A 38 -3.66 20.18 -14.95
N SER A 39 -3.55 19.63 -13.74
CA SER A 39 -2.26 19.52 -13.06
C SER A 39 -1.27 18.65 -13.85
N VAL A 40 -1.75 17.52 -14.38
CA VAL A 40 -0.93 16.62 -15.22
C VAL A 40 -0.55 17.30 -16.53
N LEU A 41 -1.47 18.01 -17.19
CA LEU A 41 -1.16 18.81 -18.40
C LEU A 41 -0.07 19.87 -18.15
N PHE A 42 0.03 20.41 -16.92
CA PHE A 42 1.07 21.33 -16.51
C PHE A 42 2.34 20.64 -15.97
N GLY A 43 2.45 19.32 -16.12
CA GLY A 43 3.64 18.56 -15.76
C GLY A 43 3.70 18.11 -14.30
N ALA A 44 2.60 18.21 -13.55
CA ALA A 44 2.56 17.69 -12.18
C ALA A 44 2.43 16.18 -12.17
N GLN A 45 2.97 15.56 -11.12
CA GLN A 45 2.70 14.15 -10.79
C GLN A 45 1.44 14.04 -9.94
N ALA A 46 0.63 13.01 -10.20
CA ALA A 46 -0.58 12.71 -9.46
C ALA A 46 -0.69 11.21 -9.18
N LEU A 47 -1.13 10.88 -7.96
CA LEU A 47 -1.51 9.54 -7.54
C LEU A 47 -2.97 9.55 -7.11
N ILE A 48 -3.76 8.66 -7.68
CA ILE A 48 -5.18 8.50 -7.34
C ILE A 48 -5.38 7.09 -6.79
N VAL A 49 -6.00 6.98 -5.63
CA VAL A 49 -6.60 5.73 -5.16
C VAL A 49 -8.07 5.76 -5.57
N ASP A 50 -8.48 4.82 -6.42
CA ASP A 50 -9.81 4.77 -7.04
C ASP A 50 -10.59 3.53 -6.57
N PRO A 51 -11.37 3.65 -5.48
CA PRO A 51 -12.10 2.53 -4.90
C PRO A 51 -13.30 2.06 -5.72
N LYS A 52 -13.65 2.77 -6.81
CA LYS A 52 -14.81 2.47 -7.65
C LYS A 52 -14.45 2.11 -9.08
N ALA A 53 -13.17 2.10 -9.42
CA ALA A 53 -12.64 1.90 -10.78
C ALA A 53 -13.30 2.83 -11.85
N GLU A 54 -13.76 4.02 -11.43
CA GLU A 54 -14.44 4.99 -12.35
C GLU A 54 -13.48 5.56 -13.41
N ARG A 55 -12.17 5.44 -13.18
CA ARG A 55 -11.12 6.01 -14.05
C ARG A 55 -10.43 5.00 -14.96
N GLY A 56 -10.95 3.78 -15.04
CA GLY A 56 -10.37 2.72 -15.88
C GLY A 56 -10.27 3.10 -17.36
N GLN A 57 -11.19 3.91 -17.85
CA GLN A 57 -11.25 4.34 -19.27
C GLN A 57 -10.52 5.66 -19.54
N TRP A 58 -9.76 6.22 -18.60
CA TRP A 58 -9.12 7.52 -18.81
C TRP A 58 -8.05 7.49 -19.90
N LYS A 59 -7.37 6.38 -20.13
CA LYS A 59 -6.45 6.24 -21.26
C LYS A 59 -7.13 6.42 -22.63
N GLU A 60 -8.39 6.02 -22.72
CA GLU A 60 -9.17 6.07 -23.95
C GLU A 60 -9.86 7.43 -24.12
N THR A 61 -10.31 8.02 -23.01
CA THR A 61 -11.13 9.23 -23.01
C THR A 61 -10.32 10.52 -22.90
N LEU A 62 -9.03 10.43 -22.49
CA LEU A 62 -8.11 11.56 -22.34
C LEU A 62 -6.86 11.35 -23.21
N PRO A 63 -6.98 11.37 -24.56
CA PRO A 63 -5.89 11.01 -25.48
C PRO A 63 -4.67 11.93 -25.34
N GLU A 64 -4.84 13.19 -24.90
CA GLU A 64 -3.77 14.17 -24.73
C GLU A 64 -2.75 13.76 -23.68
N ILE A 65 -3.21 13.05 -22.63
CA ILE A 65 -2.37 12.59 -21.53
C ILE A 65 -2.31 11.06 -21.41
N ALA A 66 -2.88 10.32 -22.36
CA ALA A 66 -2.97 8.87 -22.31
C ALA A 66 -1.61 8.17 -22.10
N HIS A 67 -0.55 8.72 -22.70
CA HIS A 67 0.83 8.22 -22.57
C HIS A 67 1.43 8.42 -21.19
N GLU A 68 0.90 9.35 -20.41
CA GLU A 68 1.30 9.65 -19.03
C GLU A 68 0.44 8.94 -17.97
N ILE A 69 -0.59 8.19 -18.40
CA ILE A 69 -1.47 7.48 -17.47
C ILE A 69 -0.95 6.05 -17.26
N ASN A 70 -0.80 5.67 -16.00
CA ASN A 70 -0.62 4.31 -15.54
C ASN A 70 -1.82 3.89 -14.69
N ILE A 71 -2.42 2.73 -14.99
CA ILE A 71 -3.54 2.17 -14.23
C ILE A 71 -3.08 0.82 -13.67
N VAL A 72 -3.10 0.70 -12.36
CA VAL A 72 -2.76 -0.50 -11.60
C VAL A 72 -4.04 -1.01 -10.95
N ASN A 73 -4.47 -2.21 -11.31
CA ASN A 73 -5.59 -2.89 -10.68
C ASN A 73 -5.06 -3.80 -9.59
N LEU A 74 -5.39 -3.49 -8.34
CA LEU A 74 -5.10 -4.36 -7.21
C LEU A 74 -6.27 -5.34 -7.06
N THR A 75 -6.01 -6.59 -7.34
CA THR A 75 -6.96 -7.70 -7.19
C THR A 75 -6.28 -8.81 -6.40
N SER A 76 -7.05 -9.68 -5.76
CA SER A 76 -6.55 -10.90 -5.09
C SER A 76 -6.21 -12.04 -6.05
N GLU A 77 -6.07 -11.76 -7.36
CA GLU A 77 -5.64 -12.75 -8.34
C GLU A 77 -4.17 -13.15 -8.14
N GLU A 78 -3.84 -14.42 -8.43
CA GLU A 78 -2.50 -14.98 -8.22
C GLU A 78 -1.39 -14.18 -8.92
N GLN A 79 -1.67 -13.57 -10.07
CA GLN A 79 -0.70 -12.73 -10.79
C GLN A 79 -0.27 -11.47 -10.02
N ASN A 80 -1.06 -11.05 -9.02
CA ASN A 80 -0.79 -9.88 -8.17
C ASN A 80 -0.17 -10.27 -6.82
N ARG A 81 0.17 -11.55 -6.64
CA ARG A 81 0.74 -12.06 -5.39
C ARG A 81 1.99 -11.28 -5.01
N GLY A 82 2.03 -10.80 -3.76
CA GLY A 82 3.16 -10.06 -3.21
C GLY A 82 3.41 -8.68 -3.81
N LEU A 83 2.49 -8.15 -4.64
CA LEU A 83 2.67 -6.87 -5.33
C LEU A 83 2.84 -5.68 -4.37
N LEU A 84 2.30 -5.77 -3.15
CA LEU A 84 2.42 -4.78 -2.07
C LEU A 84 3.39 -5.23 -0.96
N ASP A 85 4.17 -6.27 -1.19
CA ASP A 85 5.19 -6.70 -0.21
C ASP A 85 6.22 -5.57 -0.02
N PRO A 86 6.59 -5.22 1.22
CA PRO A 86 7.60 -4.22 1.52
C PRO A 86 8.91 -4.41 0.76
N TYR A 87 9.32 -5.64 0.55
CA TYR A 87 10.55 -5.98 -0.15
C TYR A 87 10.45 -5.87 -1.67
N VAL A 88 9.22 -5.74 -2.20
CA VAL A 88 8.95 -5.52 -3.63
C VAL A 88 8.79 -4.04 -3.93
N ILE A 89 8.06 -3.29 -3.07
CA ILE A 89 7.73 -1.90 -3.32
C ILE A 89 8.80 -0.91 -2.87
N MET A 90 9.70 -1.32 -1.95
CA MET A 90 10.75 -0.44 -1.41
C MET A 90 12.11 -0.84 -1.99
N GLU A 91 12.76 0.10 -2.69
CA GLU A 91 14.11 -0.11 -3.22
C GLU A 91 15.17 -0.13 -2.11
N ASN A 92 14.97 0.69 -1.06
CA ASN A 92 15.92 0.82 0.02
C ASN A 92 15.67 -0.26 1.09
N PRO A 93 16.68 -1.10 1.42
CA PRO A 93 16.52 -2.16 2.43
C PRO A 93 16.10 -1.68 3.82
N LYS A 94 16.47 -0.46 4.22
CA LYS A 94 16.05 0.10 5.52
C LYS A 94 14.58 0.47 5.52
N ASP A 95 14.07 0.95 4.40
CA ASP A 95 12.67 1.34 4.28
C ASP A 95 11.79 0.10 4.19
N SER A 96 12.24 -0.96 3.47
CA SER A 96 11.55 -2.25 3.46
C SER A 96 11.56 -2.92 4.84
N GLU A 97 12.69 -2.90 5.59
CA GLU A 97 12.73 -3.40 6.99
C GLU A 97 11.71 -2.66 7.86
N SER A 98 11.68 -1.32 7.77
CA SER A 98 10.78 -0.50 8.57
C SER A 98 9.32 -0.80 8.27
N LEU A 99 8.96 -0.84 6.99
CA LEU A 99 7.59 -1.11 6.55
C LEU A 99 7.16 -2.55 6.89
N ALA A 100 8.06 -3.53 6.76
CA ALA A 100 7.79 -4.92 7.17
C ALA A 100 7.53 -5.03 8.68
N ILE A 101 8.29 -4.29 9.51
CA ILE A 101 8.04 -4.21 10.96
C ILE A 101 6.66 -3.62 11.20
N ASP A 102 6.30 -2.51 10.56
CA ASP A 102 5.02 -1.84 10.76
C ASP A 102 3.85 -2.75 10.37
N ILE A 103 3.91 -3.41 9.23
CA ILE A 103 2.87 -4.34 8.77
C ILE A 103 2.74 -5.54 9.71
N LEU A 104 3.83 -6.22 10.01
CA LEU A 104 3.77 -7.44 10.82
C LEU A 104 3.42 -7.17 12.28
N THR A 105 3.84 -6.02 12.84
CA THR A 105 3.39 -5.61 14.19
C THR A 105 1.91 -5.22 14.20
N PHE A 106 1.42 -4.59 13.13
CA PHE A 106 0.01 -4.29 12.98
C PHE A 106 -0.83 -5.58 12.93
N LEU A 107 -0.47 -6.52 12.04
CA LEU A 107 -1.20 -7.78 11.87
C LEU A 107 -1.20 -8.64 13.14
N THR A 108 -0.05 -8.77 13.79
CA THR A 108 0.09 -9.66 14.95
C THR A 108 -0.26 -9.04 16.29
N GLY A 109 -0.42 -7.71 16.36
CA GLY A 109 -0.58 -6.98 17.61
C GLY A 109 0.69 -6.96 18.48
N ILE A 110 1.81 -7.52 18.00
CA ILE A 110 3.10 -7.49 18.73
C ILE A 110 3.61 -6.05 18.74
N SER A 111 3.74 -5.47 19.92
CA SER A 111 4.25 -4.10 20.04
C SER A 111 5.71 -4.06 20.46
N SER A 112 6.36 -2.92 20.24
CA SER A 112 7.74 -2.69 20.71
C SER A 112 7.92 -2.79 22.24
N ARG A 113 6.80 -2.87 22.98
CA ARG A 113 6.80 -3.07 24.44
C ARG A 113 6.82 -4.54 24.83
N ASP A 114 6.56 -5.45 23.89
CA ASP A 114 6.69 -6.88 24.12
C ASP A 114 8.17 -7.27 24.08
N GLY A 115 8.74 -7.42 25.28
CA GLY A 115 10.17 -7.70 25.45
C GLY A 115 10.61 -9.10 25.00
N GLU A 116 9.67 -10.01 24.75
CA GLU A 116 9.96 -11.39 24.35
C GLU A 116 9.73 -11.59 22.85
N LYS A 117 8.56 -11.22 22.34
CA LYS A 117 8.16 -11.48 20.95
C LYS A 117 8.75 -10.49 19.96
N PHE A 118 8.75 -9.20 20.28
CA PHE A 118 9.21 -8.16 19.36
C PHE A 118 10.68 -8.33 18.95
N PRO A 119 11.64 -8.62 19.84
CA PRO A 119 13.03 -8.86 19.45
C PRO A 119 13.19 -10.05 18.50
N VAL A 120 12.41 -11.13 18.69
CA VAL A 120 12.42 -12.32 17.84
C VAL A 120 11.89 -11.98 16.45
N LEU A 121 10.71 -11.35 16.36
CA LEU A 121 10.13 -10.89 15.10
C LEU A 121 11.10 -9.96 14.34
N ARG A 122 11.64 -8.96 15.02
CA ARG A 122 12.58 -8.00 14.42
C ARG A 122 13.86 -8.66 13.91
N LYS A 123 14.36 -9.67 14.63
CA LYS A 123 15.55 -10.45 14.21
C LYS A 123 15.29 -11.18 12.90
N ALA A 124 14.14 -11.85 12.78
CA ALA A 124 13.74 -12.55 11.57
C ALA A 124 13.57 -11.58 10.37
N ILE A 125 12.88 -10.46 10.55
CA ILE A 125 12.74 -9.43 9.53
C ILE A 125 14.11 -8.94 9.05
N ARG A 126 15.04 -8.67 9.96
CA ARG A 126 16.39 -8.22 9.64
C ARG A 126 17.20 -9.29 8.90
N ALA A 127 17.05 -10.56 9.24
CA ALA A 127 17.70 -11.65 8.54
C ALA A 127 17.24 -11.69 7.07
N VAL A 128 15.94 -11.62 6.83
CA VAL A 128 15.36 -11.57 5.47
C VAL A 128 15.79 -10.30 4.72
N THR A 129 15.82 -9.15 5.38
CA THR A 129 16.29 -7.90 4.75
C THR A 129 17.71 -8.00 4.21
N ASN A 130 18.56 -8.79 4.87
CA ASN A 130 19.98 -8.99 4.49
C ASN A 130 20.20 -10.22 3.58
N SER A 131 19.16 -10.98 3.25
CA SER A 131 19.24 -12.13 2.35
C SER A 131 19.13 -11.71 0.87
N GLU A 132 19.45 -12.64 -0.03
CA GLU A 132 19.21 -12.45 -1.47
C GLU A 132 17.75 -12.60 -1.83
N GLU A 133 17.07 -13.59 -1.24
CA GLU A 133 15.64 -13.82 -1.40
C GLU A 133 14.87 -13.08 -0.29
N ARG A 134 14.03 -12.15 -0.69
CA ARG A 134 13.31 -11.27 0.24
C ARG A 134 11.81 -11.34 -0.01
N GLY A 135 11.05 -11.38 1.07
CA GLY A 135 9.60 -11.38 1.04
C GLY A 135 9.03 -11.63 2.43
N LEU A 136 7.77 -11.24 2.64
CA LEU A 136 7.14 -11.47 3.95
C LEU A 136 6.95 -12.96 4.26
N PHE A 137 6.77 -13.83 3.26
CA PHE A 137 6.78 -15.28 3.48
C PHE A 137 8.12 -15.78 4.02
N LYS A 138 9.24 -15.21 3.56
CA LYS A 138 10.57 -15.58 4.05
C LYS A 138 10.74 -15.25 5.54
N VAL A 139 10.01 -14.26 6.06
CA VAL A 139 10.02 -13.97 7.50
C VAL A 139 9.37 -15.13 8.30
N ILE A 140 8.31 -15.73 7.77
CA ILE A 140 7.68 -16.91 8.38
C ILE A 140 8.66 -18.09 8.38
N GLU A 141 9.34 -18.34 7.25
CA GLU A 141 10.35 -19.40 7.12
C GLU A 141 11.51 -19.20 8.10
N GLU A 142 12.02 -17.97 8.23
CA GLU A 142 13.11 -17.63 9.15
C GLU A 142 12.71 -17.84 10.63
N LEU A 143 11.47 -17.43 10.99
CA LEU A 143 10.93 -17.67 12.33
C LEU A 143 10.80 -19.16 12.63
N ARG A 144 10.39 -19.97 11.66
CA ARG A 144 10.31 -21.45 11.80
C ARG A 144 11.69 -22.10 11.90
N ALA A 145 12.66 -21.59 11.14
CA ALA A 145 14.05 -22.07 11.16
C ALA A 145 14.71 -21.82 12.52
N GLU A 146 14.37 -20.75 13.23
CA GLU A 146 14.86 -20.50 14.59
C GLU A 146 14.38 -21.54 15.61
N GLY A 147 13.18 -22.12 15.41
CA GLY A 147 12.69 -23.31 16.11
C GLY A 147 12.41 -23.15 17.62
N THR A 148 12.35 -21.92 18.13
CA THR A 148 11.93 -21.66 19.52
C THR A 148 10.41 -21.67 19.64
N THR A 149 9.88 -21.93 20.84
CA THR A 149 8.42 -21.85 21.08
C THR A 149 7.85 -20.47 20.72
N ILE A 150 8.62 -19.41 21.02
CA ILE A 150 8.20 -18.03 20.71
C ILE A 150 8.20 -17.78 19.21
N SER A 151 9.28 -18.13 18.53
CA SER A 151 9.39 -17.90 17.07
C SER A 151 8.34 -18.70 16.30
N THR A 152 8.10 -19.97 16.69
CA THR A 152 7.06 -20.81 16.08
C THR A 152 5.66 -20.21 16.31
N SER A 153 5.37 -19.76 17.54
CA SER A 153 4.07 -19.10 17.83
C SER A 153 3.85 -17.82 17.02
N ILE A 154 4.91 -17.04 16.77
CA ILE A 154 4.83 -15.85 15.92
C ILE A 154 4.62 -16.25 14.46
N ALA A 155 5.35 -17.25 13.98
CA ALA A 155 5.21 -17.76 12.62
C ALA A 155 3.78 -18.24 12.34
N ASP A 156 3.23 -19.07 13.23
CA ASP A 156 1.86 -19.60 13.12
C ASP A 156 0.83 -18.46 13.13
N HIS A 157 1.05 -17.43 13.95
CA HIS A 157 0.17 -16.26 13.98
C HIS A 157 0.21 -15.47 12.67
N ILE A 158 1.41 -15.19 12.13
CA ILE A 158 1.53 -14.49 10.84
C ILE A 158 0.92 -15.34 9.72
N GLU A 159 1.19 -16.64 9.69
CA GLU A 159 0.69 -17.55 8.67
C GLU A 159 -0.84 -17.62 8.67
N SER A 160 -1.50 -17.49 9.83
CA SER A 160 -2.96 -17.45 9.90
C SER A 160 -3.60 -16.31 9.10
N PHE A 161 -2.85 -15.27 8.76
CA PHE A 161 -3.32 -14.18 7.90
C PHE A 161 -3.17 -14.49 6.42
N THR A 162 -2.33 -15.45 6.04
CA THR A 162 -2.04 -15.72 4.61
C THR A 162 -3.22 -16.32 3.85
N ASP A 163 -4.24 -16.82 4.57
CA ASP A 163 -5.47 -17.34 3.99
C ASP A 163 -6.49 -16.25 3.59
N TYR A 164 -6.24 -14.98 3.98
CA TYR A 164 -7.13 -13.87 3.64
C TYR A 164 -6.81 -13.28 2.26
N ASP A 165 -7.80 -12.77 1.57
CA ASP A 165 -7.66 -12.19 0.23
C ASP A 165 -6.61 -11.08 0.15
N PHE A 166 -6.51 -10.22 1.17
CA PHE A 166 -5.50 -9.15 1.19
C PHE A 166 -4.07 -9.68 1.28
N ALA A 167 -3.89 -10.87 1.85
CA ALA A 167 -2.58 -11.48 2.02
C ALA A 167 -1.94 -11.84 0.69
N HIS A 168 -2.71 -12.16 -0.33
CA HIS A 168 -2.19 -12.37 -1.68
C HIS A 168 -1.37 -11.18 -2.17
N LEU A 169 -1.79 -9.96 -1.83
CA LEU A 169 -1.06 -8.75 -2.22
C LEU A 169 0.16 -8.46 -1.35
N LEU A 170 0.13 -8.88 -0.07
CA LEU A 170 1.16 -8.51 0.91
C LEU A 170 2.30 -9.52 1.00
N PHE A 171 2.00 -10.82 0.88
CA PHE A 171 2.98 -11.87 1.14
C PHE A 171 3.61 -12.39 -0.16
N SER A 172 4.85 -11.97 -0.41
CA SER A 172 5.71 -12.50 -1.46
C SER A 172 6.65 -13.58 -0.92
N ASP A 173 6.93 -14.57 -1.74
CA ASP A 173 7.97 -15.58 -1.54
C ASP A 173 9.34 -15.19 -2.14
N GLY A 174 9.42 -14.00 -2.73
CA GLY A 174 10.62 -13.48 -3.39
C GLY A 174 10.59 -13.57 -4.92
N ASP A 175 9.69 -14.35 -5.51
CA ASP A 175 9.55 -14.56 -6.96
C ASP A 175 8.51 -13.63 -7.61
N VAL A 176 8.49 -12.35 -7.22
CA VAL A 176 7.56 -11.38 -7.81
C VAL A 176 8.03 -10.95 -9.19
N THR A 177 7.29 -11.34 -10.21
CA THR A 177 7.58 -10.99 -11.61
C THR A 177 7.07 -9.62 -12.03
N GLN A 178 6.22 -9.00 -11.22
CA GLN A 178 5.62 -7.69 -11.48
C GLN A 178 5.90 -6.75 -10.31
N SER A 179 6.24 -5.50 -10.61
CA SER A 179 6.33 -4.42 -9.64
C SER A 179 5.39 -3.29 -10.01
N ILE A 180 4.87 -2.58 -9.01
CA ILE A 180 4.10 -1.36 -9.26
C ILE A 180 5.08 -0.28 -9.70
N SER A 181 5.06 0.06 -10.99
CA SER A 181 5.76 1.26 -11.46
C SER A 181 4.85 2.47 -11.26
N LEU A 182 5.36 3.50 -10.60
CA LEU A 182 4.70 4.80 -10.44
C LEU A 182 5.45 5.92 -11.20
N GLU A 183 6.16 5.56 -12.26
CA GLU A 183 7.00 6.48 -13.04
C GLU A 183 6.21 7.46 -13.91
N LYS A 184 4.94 7.16 -14.21
CA LYS A 184 4.10 8.02 -15.02
C LYS A 184 3.64 9.25 -14.23
N GLN A 185 3.31 10.33 -14.94
CA GLN A 185 2.80 11.54 -14.30
C GLN A 185 1.47 11.31 -13.59
N LEU A 186 0.60 10.44 -14.14
CA LEU A 186 -0.67 10.07 -13.54
C LEU A 186 -0.72 8.57 -13.25
N ASN A 187 -0.68 8.21 -11.98
CA ASN A 187 -0.81 6.84 -11.52
C ASN A 187 -2.16 6.66 -10.83
N ILE A 188 -2.94 5.68 -11.29
CA ILE A 188 -4.28 5.36 -10.78
C ILE A 188 -4.22 3.95 -10.23
N ILE A 189 -4.42 3.82 -8.92
CA ILE A 189 -4.50 2.54 -8.24
C ILE A 189 -5.98 2.23 -8.01
N GLN A 190 -6.49 1.22 -8.72
CA GLN A 190 -7.85 0.74 -8.58
C GLN A 190 -7.90 -0.37 -7.53
N VAL A 191 -8.81 -0.23 -6.57
CA VAL A 191 -8.99 -1.15 -5.44
C VAL A 191 -10.44 -1.64 -5.33
N ALA A 192 -11.20 -1.53 -6.43
CA ALA A 192 -12.62 -1.88 -6.46
C ALA A 192 -12.89 -3.37 -6.21
N ASP A 193 -11.93 -4.21 -6.63
CA ASP A 193 -12.05 -5.67 -6.52
C ASP A 193 -11.50 -6.20 -5.18
N LEU A 194 -10.98 -5.31 -4.31
CA LEU A 194 -10.61 -5.68 -2.95
C LEU A 194 -11.82 -5.59 -2.04
N VAL A 195 -12.02 -6.62 -1.24
CA VAL A 195 -13.03 -6.60 -0.17
C VAL A 195 -12.55 -5.63 0.91
N LEU A 196 -13.08 -4.40 0.85
CA LEU A 196 -12.79 -3.39 1.87
C LEU A 196 -13.76 -3.55 3.03
N PRO A 197 -13.31 -3.38 4.27
CA PRO A 197 -14.16 -3.48 5.44
C PRO A 197 -15.28 -2.44 5.41
N ASP A 198 -16.45 -2.81 5.90
CA ASP A 198 -17.60 -1.92 5.96
C ASP A 198 -17.39 -0.82 7.02
N LYS A 199 -18.13 0.29 6.91
CA LYS A 199 -18.02 1.44 7.83
C LYS A 199 -18.35 1.11 9.28
N GLU A 200 -19.09 0.02 9.49
CA GLU A 200 -19.49 -0.45 10.82
C GLU A 200 -18.48 -1.46 11.40
N THR A 201 -17.51 -1.91 10.61
CA THR A 201 -16.48 -2.87 11.05
C THR A 201 -15.50 -2.16 11.99
N SER A 202 -15.34 -2.68 13.20
CA SER A 202 -14.37 -2.13 14.14
C SER A 202 -12.95 -2.38 13.65
N PHE A 203 -11.99 -1.56 14.10
CA PHE A 203 -10.59 -1.72 13.70
C PHE A 203 -10.02 -3.10 14.06
N GLU A 204 -10.53 -3.72 15.12
CA GLU A 204 -10.14 -5.06 15.57
C GLU A 204 -10.70 -6.16 14.65
N GLU A 205 -11.83 -5.91 13.99
CA GLU A 205 -12.44 -6.84 13.03
C GLU A 205 -11.78 -6.75 11.65
N TYR A 206 -11.04 -5.66 11.32
CA TYR A 206 -10.28 -5.53 10.07
C TYR A 206 -9.23 -6.62 9.87
N THR A 207 -8.70 -7.16 10.96
CA THR A 207 -7.66 -8.20 10.92
C THR A 207 -8.24 -9.61 10.84
N THR A 208 -9.57 -9.76 10.85
CA THR A 208 -10.28 -11.05 10.85
C THR A 208 -11.17 -11.24 9.63
N MET A 209 -11.20 -10.30 8.71
CA MET A 209 -11.88 -10.38 7.40
C MET A 209 -10.90 -10.72 6.28
#